data_9ac9ae57b842f4d293b2ac7e4722a719
#
_entry.id   9ac9ae57b842f4d293b2ac7e4722a719
#
_cell.length_a   1.000
_cell.length_b   1.000
_cell.length_c   1.000
_cell.angle_alpha   90.00
_cell.angle_beta   90.00
_cell.angle_gamma   90.00
#
_symmetry.space_group_name_H-M   'P 1'
#
loop_
_entity.id
_entity.type
_entity.pdbx_description
1 polymer ?
#
loop_
_entity_poly.entity_id
_entity_poly.type
_entity_poly.pdbx_seq_one_letter_code
_entity_poly.pdbx_strand_id
1 'polypeptide(L)'
;MAPVEADDAAVPEPSLEKLLRTVFEMSGAELDICLCVMAGGEQTVRELAERTDYDRSVAARHLNHLAELGVLEKRRRLLKKGGHVYVYAPNSAETVRREFKRQFLVWLEGAAGRLEEVRREKVEGIVDEAGTDSQWTLYHEE
;
A
#
# COMPACT_ATOMS: atom_id res chain seq x y z
N MET A 1 2.36 26.37 13.63
CA MET A 1 1.12 26.15 12.93
C MET A 1 -0.01 25.78 13.86
N ALA A 2 -0.21 26.63 14.81
CA ALA A 2 -1.23 26.41 15.82
C ALA A 2 -2.65 26.27 15.27
N PRO A 3 -3.05 27.00 14.22
CA PRO A 3 -4.40 26.91 13.72
C PRO A 3 -4.81 25.54 13.19
N VAL A 4 -3.82 24.73 12.84
CA VAL A 4 -4.07 23.41 12.23
C VAL A 4 -4.50 22.39 13.29
N GLU A 5 -4.18 22.63 14.54
CA GLU A 5 -4.48 21.68 15.61
C GLU A 5 -5.98 21.43 15.80
N ALA A 6 -6.79 22.45 15.67
CA ALA A 6 -8.23 22.29 15.83
C ALA A 6 -8.83 21.48 14.68
N ASP A 7 -8.32 21.67 13.47
CA ASP A 7 -8.76 20.94 12.29
C ASP A 7 -8.23 19.51 12.30
N ASP A 8 -7.00 19.31 12.80
CA ASP A 8 -6.39 18.00 12.90
C ASP A 8 -7.17 17.05 13.80
N ALA A 9 -7.88 17.59 14.80
CA ALA A 9 -8.70 16.77 15.69
C ALA A 9 -9.84 16.06 14.94
N ALA A 10 -10.30 16.64 13.82
CA ALA A 10 -11.38 16.07 13.01
C ALA A 10 -10.88 15.06 11.98
N VAL A 11 -9.57 15.04 11.71
CA VAL A 11 -8.97 14.16 10.70
C VAL A 11 -8.08 13.15 11.43
N PRO A 12 -8.49 11.89 11.49
CA PRO A 12 -7.69 10.90 12.19
C PRO A 12 -6.36 10.65 11.47
N GLU A 13 -5.31 10.46 12.27
CA GLU A 13 -4.01 10.13 11.74
C GLU A 13 -4.04 8.72 11.18
N PRO A 14 -3.60 8.52 9.92
CA PRO A 14 -3.61 7.18 9.33
C PRO A 14 -2.51 6.30 9.93
N SER A 15 -2.82 5.01 10.12
CA SER A 15 -1.80 4.05 10.50
C SER A 15 -0.91 3.73 9.31
N LEU A 16 0.28 3.22 9.57
CA LEU A 16 1.17 2.78 8.49
C LEU A 16 0.51 1.68 7.67
N GLU A 17 -0.14 0.72 8.33
CA GLU A 17 -0.85 -0.34 7.63
C GLU A 17 -1.89 0.23 6.66
N LYS A 18 -2.67 1.19 7.10
CA LYS A 18 -3.69 1.81 6.26
C LYS A 18 -3.07 2.53 5.06
N LEU A 19 -1.95 3.21 5.27
CA LEU A 19 -1.22 3.85 4.17
C LEU A 19 -0.74 2.82 3.15
N LEU A 20 -0.14 1.74 3.62
CA LEU A 20 0.37 0.69 2.74
C LEU A 20 -0.75 0.04 1.94
N ARG A 21 -1.88 -0.20 2.55
CA ARG A 21 -3.02 -0.81 1.89
C ARG A 21 -3.72 0.13 0.91
N THR A 22 -3.79 1.39 1.24
CA THR A 22 -4.52 2.38 0.42
C THR A 22 -3.65 2.93 -0.71
N VAL A 23 -2.48 3.42 -0.37
CA VAL A 23 -1.60 4.10 -1.34
C VAL A 23 -0.90 3.09 -2.26
N PHE A 24 -0.41 2.00 -1.70
CA PHE A 24 0.36 1.00 -2.43
C PHE A 24 -0.47 -0.23 -2.80
N GLU A 25 -1.74 -0.21 -2.46
CA GLU A 25 -2.69 -1.29 -2.77
C GLU A 25 -2.24 -2.67 -2.31
N MET A 26 -1.50 -2.72 -1.21
CA MET A 26 -1.07 -4.00 -0.65
C MET A 26 -2.27 -4.79 -0.13
N SER A 27 -2.37 -6.04 -0.60
CA SER A 27 -3.35 -6.96 -0.02
C SER A 27 -2.89 -7.39 1.37
N GLY A 28 -3.78 -8.01 2.12
CA GLY A 28 -3.40 -8.57 3.42
C GLY A 28 -2.26 -9.57 3.30
N ALA A 29 -2.30 -10.41 2.27
CA ALA A 29 -1.26 -11.40 2.01
C ALA A 29 0.09 -10.73 1.74
N GLU A 30 0.09 -9.71 0.89
CA GLU A 30 1.33 -8.99 0.56
C GLU A 30 1.92 -8.30 1.78
N LEU A 31 1.07 -7.69 2.59
CA LEU A 31 1.51 -7.05 3.83
C LEU A 31 2.10 -8.07 4.80
N ASP A 32 1.47 -9.23 4.95
CA ASP A 32 1.98 -10.30 5.81
C ASP A 32 3.36 -10.76 5.34
N ILE A 33 3.52 -10.96 4.04
CA ILE A 33 4.80 -11.38 3.45
C ILE A 33 5.86 -10.31 3.65
N CYS A 34 5.49 -9.07 3.44
CA CYS A 34 6.39 -7.94 3.66
C CYS A 34 6.91 -7.92 5.09
N LEU A 35 6.02 -8.03 6.06
CA LEU A 35 6.39 -8.03 7.48
C LEU A 35 7.24 -9.25 7.84
N CYS A 36 6.95 -10.39 7.23
CA CYS A 36 7.72 -11.62 7.45
C CYS A 36 9.17 -11.46 7.01
N VAL A 37 9.39 -10.86 5.84
CA VAL A 37 10.75 -10.62 5.35
C VAL A 37 11.45 -9.55 6.19
N MET A 38 10.74 -8.48 6.52
CA MET A 38 11.31 -7.41 7.36
C MET A 38 11.78 -7.94 8.71
N ALA A 39 11.04 -8.86 9.30
CA ALA A 39 11.38 -9.46 10.59
C ALA A 39 12.44 -10.56 10.46
N GLY A 40 12.37 -11.34 9.41
CA GLY A 40 13.21 -12.53 9.26
C GLY A 40 14.49 -12.35 8.46
N GLY A 41 14.63 -11.22 7.77
CA GLY A 41 15.79 -10.96 6.95
C GLY A 41 15.77 -11.68 5.61
N GLU A 42 16.93 -11.96 5.06
CA GLU A 42 17.07 -12.57 3.74
C GLU A 42 16.43 -13.96 3.66
N GLN A 43 15.60 -14.16 2.65
CA GLN A 43 14.86 -15.41 2.46
C GLN A 43 14.68 -15.73 0.99
N THR A 44 14.64 -17.04 0.68
CA THR A 44 14.22 -17.52 -0.63
C THR A 44 12.68 -17.63 -0.64
N VAL A 45 12.12 -17.79 -1.83
CA VAL A 45 10.67 -18.05 -1.98
C VAL A 45 10.29 -19.30 -1.18
N ARG A 46 11.10 -20.34 -1.29
CA ARG A 46 10.85 -21.61 -0.59
C ARG A 46 10.83 -21.43 0.92
N GLU A 47 11.83 -20.73 1.45
CA GLU A 47 11.92 -20.49 2.89
C GLU A 47 10.73 -19.69 3.40
N LEU A 48 10.31 -18.69 2.64
CA LEU A 48 9.14 -17.91 3.01
C LEU A 48 7.87 -18.75 2.98
N ALA A 49 7.69 -19.55 1.92
CA ALA A 49 6.52 -20.40 1.79
C ALA A 49 6.44 -21.43 2.94
N GLU A 50 7.59 -21.94 3.39
CA GLU A 50 7.64 -22.85 4.52
C GLU A 50 7.29 -22.20 5.86
N ARG A 51 7.56 -20.91 5.97
CA ARG A 51 7.30 -20.14 7.20
C ARG A 51 5.92 -19.53 7.27
N THR A 52 5.21 -19.54 6.16
CA THR A 52 3.86 -18.98 6.05
C THR A 52 2.91 -20.05 5.54
N ASP A 53 1.63 -19.72 5.47
CA ASP A 53 0.64 -20.62 4.89
C ASP A 53 0.46 -20.41 3.39
N TYR A 54 1.26 -19.53 2.80
CA TYR A 54 1.18 -19.23 1.37
C TYR A 54 2.00 -20.23 0.56
N ASP A 55 1.48 -20.62 -0.59
CA ASP A 55 2.23 -21.48 -1.49
C ASP A 55 3.33 -20.68 -2.23
N ARG A 56 4.22 -21.40 -2.89
CA ARG A 56 5.37 -20.78 -3.56
C ARG A 56 4.98 -19.78 -4.64
N SER A 57 3.94 -20.07 -5.39
CA SER A 57 3.55 -19.17 -6.48
C SER A 57 3.01 -17.84 -5.94
N VAL A 58 2.24 -17.89 -4.87
CA VAL A 58 1.73 -16.69 -4.20
C VAL A 58 2.88 -15.92 -3.56
N ALA A 59 3.76 -16.62 -2.84
CA ALA A 59 4.92 -16.01 -2.21
C ALA A 59 5.81 -15.32 -3.23
N ALA A 60 6.10 -16.00 -4.34
CA ALA A 60 6.94 -15.45 -5.42
C ALA A 60 6.34 -14.18 -6.01
N ARG A 61 5.04 -14.19 -6.28
CA ARG A 61 4.36 -13.04 -6.86
C ARG A 61 4.47 -11.81 -5.95
N HIS A 62 4.20 -11.99 -4.67
CA HIS A 62 4.25 -10.88 -3.73
C HIS A 62 5.69 -10.41 -3.46
N LEU A 63 6.62 -11.33 -3.35
CA LEU A 63 8.03 -10.96 -3.17
C LEU A 63 8.55 -10.16 -4.36
N ASN A 64 8.22 -10.59 -5.58
CA ASN A 64 8.64 -9.86 -6.78
C ASN A 64 8.00 -8.47 -6.84
N HIS A 65 6.72 -8.35 -6.47
CA HIS A 65 6.05 -7.06 -6.44
C HIS A 65 6.69 -6.12 -5.41
N LEU A 66 6.99 -6.64 -4.22
CA LEU A 66 7.66 -5.86 -3.18
C LEU A 66 9.07 -5.41 -3.60
N ALA A 67 9.75 -6.25 -4.37
CA ALA A 67 11.06 -5.87 -4.92
C ALA A 67 10.90 -4.74 -5.96
N GLU A 68 9.88 -4.81 -6.79
CA GLU A 68 9.58 -3.75 -7.76
C GLU A 68 9.23 -2.43 -7.07
N LEU A 69 8.56 -2.49 -5.93
CA LEU A 69 8.24 -1.30 -5.13
C LEU A 69 9.44 -0.70 -4.41
N GLY A 70 10.57 -1.42 -4.38
CA GLY A 70 11.76 -0.95 -3.68
C GLY A 70 11.78 -1.26 -2.19
N VAL A 71 10.79 -1.99 -1.70
CA VAL A 71 10.74 -2.41 -0.29
C VAL A 71 11.76 -3.49 -0.01
N LEU A 72 11.88 -4.42 -0.94
CA LEU A 72 12.82 -5.54 -0.86
C LEU A 72 13.86 -5.43 -1.95
N GLU A 73 15.00 -6.05 -1.69
CA GLU A 73 16.08 -6.21 -2.67
C GLU A 73 16.11 -7.65 -3.10
N LYS A 74 16.10 -7.89 -4.41
CA LYS A 74 16.18 -9.22 -4.98
C LYS A 74 17.62 -9.46 -5.41
N ARG A 75 18.25 -10.47 -4.85
CA ARG A 75 19.64 -10.82 -5.15
C ARG A 75 19.76 -12.25 -5.66
N ARG A 76 20.81 -12.50 -6.42
CA ARG A 76 21.15 -13.84 -6.87
C ARG A 76 22.17 -14.43 -5.91
N ARG A 77 21.90 -15.63 -5.45
CA ARG A 77 22.85 -16.37 -4.62
C ARG A 77 23.28 -17.63 -5.37
N LEU A 78 24.59 -17.79 -5.56
CA LEU A 78 25.15 -18.97 -6.22
C LEU A 78 25.11 -20.16 -5.28
N LEU A 79 24.75 -21.31 -5.82
CA LEU A 79 24.69 -22.55 -5.06
C LEU A 79 25.99 -23.32 -5.24
N LYS A 80 26.41 -24.01 -4.19
CA LYS A 80 27.64 -24.84 -4.23
C LYS A 80 27.58 -25.94 -5.27
N LYS A 81 26.37 -26.44 -5.54
CA LYS A 81 26.15 -27.52 -6.51
C LYS A 81 25.96 -27.03 -7.94
N GLY A 82 26.18 -25.74 -8.18
CA GLY A 82 25.92 -25.12 -9.47
C GLY A 82 24.51 -24.53 -9.50
N GLY A 83 24.29 -23.57 -10.42
CA GLY A 83 23.05 -22.85 -10.51
C GLY A 83 22.97 -21.75 -9.49
N HIS A 84 21.78 -21.12 -9.41
CA HIS A 84 21.55 -20.01 -8.50
C HIS A 84 20.12 -20.06 -7.96
N VAL A 85 19.89 -19.30 -6.91
CA VAL A 85 18.58 -19.06 -6.34
C VAL A 85 18.44 -17.57 -6.06
N TYR A 86 17.24 -17.03 -6.17
CA TYR A 86 16.99 -15.66 -5.80
C TYR A 86 16.64 -15.58 -4.32
N VAL A 87 17.21 -14.59 -3.67
CA VAL A 87 16.89 -14.29 -2.27
C VAL A 87 16.32 -12.87 -2.19
N TYR A 88 15.42 -12.67 -1.27
CA TYR A 88 14.76 -11.40 -1.04
C TYR A 88 15.14 -10.91 0.34
N ALA A 89 15.62 -9.69 0.42
CA ALA A 89 16.07 -9.10 1.68
C ALA A 89 15.46 -7.71 1.82
N PRO A 90 15.26 -7.25 3.07
CA PRO A 90 14.79 -5.87 3.27
C PRO A 90 15.81 -4.89 2.70
N ASN A 91 15.34 -3.89 2.00
CA ASN A 91 16.17 -2.75 1.65
C ASN A 91 16.47 -1.96 2.91
N SER A 92 17.45 -1.05 2.86
CA SER A 92 17.72 -0.19 4.00
C SER A 92 16.47 0.61 4.37
N ALA A 93 16.31 0.89 5.66
CA ALA A 93 15.17 1.68 6.13
C ALA A 93 15.11 3.04 5.42
N GLU A 94 16.26 3.61 5.13
CA GLU A 94 16.34 4.88 4.41
C GLU A 94 15.80 4.75 2.99
N THR A 95 16.19 3.69 2.28
CA THR A 95 15.71 3.44 0.92
C THR A 95 14.21 3.20 0.91
N VAL A 96 13.70 2.37 1.82
CA VAL A 96 12.28 2.07 1.92
C VAL A 96 11.49 3.34 2.19
N ARG A 97 11.94 4.13 3.15
CA ARG A 97 11.27 5.38 3.52
C ARG A 97 11.24 6.36 2.36
N ARG A 98 12.36 6.49 1.67
CA ARG A 98 12.47 7.40 0.52
C ARG A 98 11.53 6.97 -0.61
N GLU A 99 11.51 5.67 -0.93
CA GLU A 99 10.65 5.16 -2.00
C GLU A 99 9.18 5.28 -1.64
N PHE A 100 8.81 4.96 -0.42
CA PHE A 100 7.43 5.11 0.03
C PHE A 100 6.98 6.57 -0.01
N LYS A 101 7.84 7.46 0.47
CA LYS A 101 7.52 8.89 0.46
C LYS A 101 7.34 9.41 -0.96
N ARG A 102 8.24 9.01 -1.86
CA ARG A 102 8.16 9.42 -3.26
C ARG A 102 6.85 8.96 -3.89
N GLN A 103 6.51 7.70 -3.73
CA GLN A 103 5.30 7.15 -4.30
C GLN A 103 4.04 7.73 -3.65
N PHE A 104 4.10 7.97 -2.37
CA PHE A 104 3.00 8.63 -1.66
C PHE A 104 2.73 10.03 -2.23
N LEU A 105 3.78 10.80 -2.48
CA LEU A 105 3.62 12.15 -3.03
C LEU A 105 3.00 12.12 -4.43
N VAL A 106 3.39 11.15 -5.26
CA VAL A 106 2.78 10.96 -6.58
C VAL A 106 1.29 10.60 -6.42
N TRP A 107 0.99 9.69 -5.52
CA TRP A 107 -0.40 9.29 -5.24
C TRP A 107 -1.22 10.48 -4.73
N LEU A 108 -0.64 11.23 -3.81
CA LEU A 108 -1.32 12.39 -3.22
C LEU A 108 -1.65 13.43 -4.30
N GLU A 109 -0.72 13.70 -5.20
CA GLU A 109 -0.94 14.63 -6.30
C GLU A 109 -2.08 14.16 -7.21
N GLY A 110 -2.09 12.87 -7.53
CA GLY A 110 -3.18 12.27 -8.30
C GLY A 110 -4.51 12.35 -7.59
N ALA A 111 -4.52 12.06 -6.29
CA ALA A 111 -5.72 12.13 -5.49
C ALA A 111 -6.25 13.56 -5.40
N ALA A 112 -5.35 14.53 -5.20
CA ALA A 112 -5.73 15.94 -5.16
C ALA A 112 -6.35 16.38 -6.49
N GLY A 113 -5.79 15.91 -7.61
CA GLY A 113 -6.34 16.17 -8.93
C GLY A 113 -7.77 15.64 -9.09
N ARG A 114 -8.02 14.43 -8.53
CA ARG A 114 -9.37 13.88 -8.54
C ARG A 114 -10.34 14.73 -7.74
N LEU A 115 -9.90 15.26 -6.61
CA LEU A 115 -10.74 16.13 -5.80
C LEU A 115 -11.07 17.43 -6.50
N GLU A 116 -10.15 17.93 -7.32
CA GLU A 116 -10.40 19.15 -8.11
C GLU A 116 -11.46 18.93 -9.20
N GLU A 117 -11.71 17.69 -9.58
CA GLU A 117 -12.76 17.36 -10.52
C GLU A 117 -14.16 17.45 -9.88
N VAL A 118 -14.20 17.52 -8.55
CA VAL A 118 -15.47 17.65 -7.83
C VAL A 118 -15.94 19.09 -7.95
N ARG A 119 -16.79 19.34 -8.93
CA ARG A 119 -17.35 20.66 -9.20
C ARG A 119 -18.83 20.63 -8.82
N ARG A 120 -19.37 21.83 -8.69
CA ARG A 120 -20.77 21.97 -8.31
C ARG A 120 -21.69 21.12 -9.17
N GLU A 121 -21.50 21.13 -10.47
CA GLU A 121 -22.33 20.37 -11.42
C GLU A 121 -22.21 18.87 -11.18
N LYS A 122 -21.00 18.39 -10.90
CA LYS A 122 -20.79 16.97 -10.60
C LYS A 122 -21.43 16.58 -9.28
N VAL A 123 -21.32 17.44 -8.28
CA VAL A 123 -21.94 17.21 -6.99
C VAL A 123 -23.45 17.16 -7.13
N GLU A 124 -24.02 18.09 -7.86
CA GLU A 124 -25.45 18.11 -8.15
C GLU A 124 -25.89 16.85 -8.88
N GLY A 125 -25.10 16.39 -9.87
CA GLY A 125 -25.38 15.16 -10.58
C GLY A 125 -25.37 13.94 -9.68
N ILE A 126 -24.40 13.84 -8.78
CA ILE A 126 -24.31 12.75 -7.81
C ILE A 126 -25.51 12.80 -6.86
N VAL A 127 -25.85 13.98 -6.40
CA VAL A 127 -26.98 14.18 -5.52
C VAL A 127 -28.29 13.79 -6.21
N ASP A 128 -28.47 14.18 -7.47
CA ASP A 128 -29.66 13.82 -8.24
C ASP A 128 -29.79 12.33 -8.42
N GLU A 129 -28.70 11.64 -8.75
CA GLU A 129 -28.69 10.20 -8.85
C GLU A 129 -28.98 9.53 -7.51
N ALA A 130 -28.31 9.99 -6.47
CA ALA A 130 -28.47 9.46 -5.13
C ALA A 130 -29.82 9.84 -4.52
N GLY A 131 -30.41 10.92 -4.99
CA GLY A 131 -31.71 11.39 -4.53
C GLY A 131 -32.85 10.42 -4.81
N THR A 132 -32.64 9.47 -5.71
CA THR A 132 -33.59 8.38 -5.93
C THR A 132 -33.49 7.30 -4.85
N ASP A 133 -32.41 7.33 -4.08
CA ASP A 133 -32.19 6.44 -2.95
C ASP A 133 -32.80 7.05 -1.70
N SER A 134 -33.65 6.29 -1.03
CA SER A 134 -34.36 6.76 0.16
C SER A 134 -33.43 7.23 1.29
N GLN A 135 -32.29 6.56 1.45
CA GLN A 135 -31.31 6.94 2.47
C GLN A 135 -30.74 8.32 2.23
N TRP A 136 -30.40 8.59 0.99
CA TRP A 136 -29.82 9.87 0.60
C TRP A 136 -30.86 10.99 0.69
N THR A 137 -32.07 10.69 0.33
CA THR A 137 -33.19 11.64 0.42
C THR A 137 -33.41 12.09 1.85
N LEU A 138 -33.27 11.20 2.82
CA LEU A 138 -33.40 11.55 4.23
C LEU A 138 -32.38 12.58 4.68
N TYR A 139 -31.16 12.47 4.20
CA TYR A 139 -30.12 13.47 4.52
C TYR A 139 -30.43 14.83 3.92
N HIS A 140 -31.07 14.85 2.79
CA HIS A 140 -31.38 16.10 2.10
C HIS A 140 -32.51 16.87 2.73
N GLU A 141 -33.43 16.21 3.38
CA GLU A 141 -34.55 16.83 4.01
C GLU A 141 -34.21 17.58 5.29
N GLU A 142 -33.05 17.27 5.84
CA GLU A 142 -32.57 17.95 7.04
C GLU A 142 -31.63 19.11 6.70
#